data_0601a6b949aba7174e3cc28062df791f
#
_entry.id   0601a6b949aba7174e3cc28062df791f
#
_cell.length_a   1.000
_cell.length_b   1.000
_cell.length_c   1.000
_cell.angle_alpha   90.00
_cell.angle_beta   90.00
_cell.angle_gamma   90.00
#
_symmetry.space_group_name_H-M   'P 1'
#
loop_
_entity.id
_entity.type
_entity.pdbx_description
1 polymer ?
#
loop_
_entity_poly.entity_id
_entity_poly.type
_entity_poly.pdbx_seq_one_letter_code
_entity_poly.pdbx_strand_id
1 'polypeptide(L)'
;MSKTRLAGGLLATVMLLATAGTAALADTRCRGGTSFETWLAGFKKQAEAEGVSRAAIEKGLAGVAFDPAIVRRDQGQGVFQQTFLQFSDRMVSADRMSRGSRLLQTHAALLKRIEAEYGVPGPVLVAFWGLETDFGTDMGKYKAPTAVASLAYDCRRTEMFTTELVDLLRIVERGDLEPSEMIGDWAGELGHLMFTPTDLYTYAADGDGDGRRNVMRSIPDSLATAANFLKGLGWRKGEPWIEEVRVPAEMDWSRSDPDIDLSRAEWARMGLTRSDGSALASGGPPASLWLPMGRNGPAFLTYPNFQAYLGWNKAMVYSTTAAYYATRLAGAPPISRGRGKVEPLTTEQMKQLQGLLARRGFT
;
A
#
# COMPACT_ATOMS: atom_id res chain seq x y z
N MET A 1 41.25 21.58 -65.72
CA MET A 1 42.46 22.31 -65.28
C MET A 1 42.17 22.77 -63.84
N SER A 2 42.80 22.52 -62.84
CA SER A 2 44.13 22.19 -62.41
C SER A 2 44.05 21.57 -60.99
N LYS A 3 44.89 20.60 -60.79
CA LYS A 3 45.10 19.91 -59.51
C LYS A 3 45.77 20.86 -58.48
N THR A 4 45.44 20.70 -57.18
CA THR A 4 46.50 20.71 -56.18
C THR A 4 46.11 19.93 -54.93
N ARG A 5 46.90 18.92 -54.58
CA ARG A 5 46.89 18.17 -53.36
C ARG A 5 47.69 18.95 -52.30
N LEU A 6 47.27 18.86 -51.06
CA LEU A 6 48.21 18.95 -49.94
C LEU A 6 47.78 18.02 -48.78
N ALA A 7 48.73 17.24 -48.34
CA ALA A 7 48.66 16.27 -47.26
C ALA A 7 48.93 16.97 -45.92
N GLY A 8 48.52 16.34 -44.86
CA GLY A 8 49.16 16.58 -43.55
C GLY A 8 48.31 16.30 -42.34
N GLY A 9 48.70 15.28 -41.65
CA GLY A 9 48.68 15.28 -40.19
C GLY A 9 47.57 14.55 -39.48
N LEU A 10 47.71 13.24 -39.32
CA LEU A 10 47.06 12.49 -38.27
C LEU A 10 47.67 12.90 -36.90
N LEU A 11 46.89 13.46 -36.04
CA LEU A 11 47.19 13.46 -34.61
C LEU A 11 46.14 12.59 -33.91
N ALA A 12 46.51 11.36 -33.59
CA ALA A 12 45.75 10.44 -32.76
C ALA A 12 45.88 10.88 -31.30
N THR A 13 44.90 11.55 -30.81
CA THR A 13 44.80 11.80 -29.34
C THR A 13 44.09 10.61 -28.73
N VAL A 14 44.85 9.74 -28.08
CA VAL A 14 44.35 8.66 -27.24
C VAL A 14 43.71 9.28 -26.01
N MET A 15 42.37 9.33 -26.00
CA MET A 15 41.63 9.58 -24.76
C MET A 15 41.55 8.28 -23.97
N LEU A 16 42.41 8.14 -22.96
CA LEU A 16 42.20 7.16 -21.88
C LEU A 16 40.93 7.59 -21.10
N LEU A 17 39.80 6.99 -21.42
CA LEU A 17 38.66 7.00 -20.54
C LEU A 17 38.92 6.10 -19.36
N ALA A 18 39.18 6.72 -18.22
CA ALA A 18 39.23 6.06 -16.92
C ALA A 18 37.80 5.55 -16.60
N THR A 19 37.54 4.29 -16.91
CA THR A 19 36.36 3.56 -16.37
C THR A 19 36.73 3.00 -15.00
N ALA A 20 36.85 3.87 -14.00
CA ALA A 20 36.95 3.43 -12.63
C ALA A 20 35.81 4.11 -11.86
N GLY A 21 34.83 3.34 -11.39
CA GLY A 21 34.04 3.87 -10.32
C GLY A 21 32.57 3.46 -10.19
N THR A 22 32.04 2.54 -11.00
CA THR A 22 30.64 2.12 -10.79
C THR A 22 30.46 0.73 -10.15
N ALA A 23 31.51 -0.07 -10.06
CA ALA A 23 31.45 -1.41 -9.46
C ALA A 23 31.55 -1.41 -7.92
N ALA A 24 32.07 -0.33 -7.31
CA ALA A 24 32.28 -0.27 -5.85
C ALA A 24 31.02 0.15 -5.06
N LEU A 25 30.00 0.73 -5.70
CA LEU A 25 28.77 1.17 -5.04
C LEU A 25 27.68 0.07 -4.96
N ALA A 26 27.77 -0.96 -5.77
CA ALA A 26 26.78 -2.05 -5.77
C ALA A 26 26.94 -3.02 -4.60
N ASP A 27 28.14 -3.10 -4.00
CA ASP A 27 28.47 -4.11 -2.98
C ASP A 27 28.17 -3.66 -1.53
N THR A 28 27.78 -2.39 -1.33
CA THR A 28 27.41 -1.86 0.00
C THR A 28 25.92 -1.91 0.29
N ARG A 29 25.08 -2.26 -0.68
CA ARG A 29 23.62 -2.15 -0.57
C ARG A 29 22.92 -3.32 0.10
N CYS A 30 23.58 -4.47 0.21
CA CYS A 30 23.02 -5.61 0.93
C CYS A 30 24.15 -6.43 1.58
N ARG A 31 23.80 -7.56 2.19
CA ARG A 31 24.71 -8.45 2.94
C ARG A 31 26.07 -8.74 2.27
N GLY A 32 26.18 -8.84 0.95
CA GLY A 32 27.38 -8.91 0.09
C GLY A 32 28.68 -9.54 0.70
N GLY A 33 28.57 -10.41 1.70
CA GLY A 33 29.70 -10.98 2.43
C GLY A 33 30.25 -10.11 3.58
N THR A 34 29.68 -8.94 3.86
CA THR A 34 30.07 -8.07 4.98
C THR A 34 29.25 -8.36 6.24
N SER A 35 29.83 -8.05 7.42
CA SER A 35 29.03 -8.11 8.66
C SER A 35 28.00 -7.01 8.72
N PHE A 36 26.95 -7.19 9.55
CA PHE A 36 25.94 -6.17 9.77
C PHE A 36 26.51 -4.84 10.26
N GLU A 37 27.50 -4.90 11.15
CA GLU A 37 28.18 -3.72 11.70
C GLU A 37 28.92 -2.93 10.61
N THR A 38 29.58 -3.64 9.70
CA THR A 38 30.30 -3.02 8.56
C THR A 38 29.28 -2.39 7.59
N TRP A 39 28.21 -3.10 7.28
CA TRP A 39 27.12 -2.58 6.46
C TRP A 39 26.46 -1.35 7.11
N LEU A 40 26.14 -1.42 8.41
CA LEU A 40 25.49 -0.33 9.15
C LEU A 40 26.39 0.93 9.19
N ALA A 41 27.70 0.75 9.32
CA ALA A 41 28.65 1.86 9.24
C ALA A 41 28.67 2.51 7.84
N GLY A 42 28.52 1.71 6.79
CA GLY A 42 28.34 2.20 5.41
C GLY A 42 27.01 2.94 5.23
N PHE A 43 25.92 2.38 5.72
CA PHE A 43 24.60 2.99 5.68
C PHE A 43 24.54 4.35 6.41
N LYS A 44 25.18 4.48 7.58
CA LYS A 44 25.26 5.77 8.30
C LYS A 44 25.90 6.87 7.43
N LYS A 45 26.96 6.57 6.69
CA LYS A 45 27.59 7.50 5.77
C LYS A 45 26.67 7.85 4.59
N GLN A 46 25.93 6.88 4.08
CA GLN A 46 24.94 7.09 3.02
C GLN A 46 23.84 8.03 3.51
N ALA A 47 23.24 7.76 4.67
CA ALA A 47 22.19 8.60 5.24
C ALA A 47 22.67 10.05 5.49
N GLU A 48 23.92 10.23 5.96
CA GLU A 48 24.53 11.56 6.11
C GLU A 48 24.70 12.27 4.75
N ALA A 49 25.10 11.53 3.70
CA ALA A 49 25.21 12.05 2.34
C ALA A 49 23.84 12.40 1.72
N GLU A 50 22.77 11.73 2.16
CA GLU A 50 21.36 12.02 1.78
C GLU A 50 20.72 13.12 2.64
N GLY A 51 21.53 13.79 3.48
CA GLY A 51 21.12 15.00 4.22
C GLY A 51 20.55 14.75 5.61
N VAL A 52 20.56 13.50 6.12
CA VAL A 52 20.16 13.23 7.51
C VAL A 52 21.27 13.66 8.47
N SER A 53 20.94 14.40 9.51
CA SER A 53 21.93 14.87 10.48
C SER A 53 22.57 13.70 11.25
N ARG A 54 23.83 13.84 11.60
CA ARG A 54 24.56 12.86 12.41
C ARG A 54 23.84 12.58 13.74
N ALA A 55 23.27 13.60 14.37
CA ALA A 55 22.52 13.46 15.61
C ALA A 55 21.30 12.55 15.45
N ALA A 56 20.51 12.71 14.35
CA ALA A 56 19.38 11.86 14.05
C ALA A 56 19.81 10.42 13.74
N ILE A 57 20.91 10.24 12.99
CA ILE A 57 21.46 8.92 12.67
C ILE A 57 21.90 8.19 13.94
N GLU A 58 22.66 8.84 14.82
CA GLU A 58 23.12 8.23 16.07
C GLU A 58 21.95 7.91 17.00
N LYS A 59 20.98 8.81 17.12
CA LYS A 59 19.77 8.63 17.93
C LYS A 59 18.89 7.50 17.38
N GLY A 60 18.60 7.53 16.09
CA GLY A 60 17.70 6.58 15.44
C GLY A 60 18.23 5.17 15.34
N LEU A 61 19.57 5.03 15.23
CA LEU A 61 20.24 3.73 15.12
C LEU A 61 20.90 3.26 16.43
N ALA A 62 20.62 3.94 17.55
CA ALA A 62 21.16 3.54 18.84
C ALA A 62 20.69 2.13 19.24
N GLY A 63 21.63 1.21 19.45
CA GLY A 63 21.33 -0.17 19.85
C GLY A 63 20.67 -1.04 18.77
N VAL A 64 20.66 -0.60 17.51
CA VAL A 64 20.20 -1.41 16.38
C VAL A 64 21.18 -2.56 16.12
N ALA A 65 20.65 -3.78 16.07
CA ALA A 65 21.39 -5.00 15.79
C ALA A 65 20.61 -5.84 14.78
N PHE A 66 21.31 -6.73 14.07
CA PHE A 66 20.66 -7.63 13.11
C PHE A 66 19.76 -8.64 13.82
N ASP A 67 18.51 -8.72 13.39
CA ASP A 67 17.56 -9.73 13.88
C ASP A 67 17.18 -10.71 12.75
N PRO A 68 17.79 -11.92 12.75
CA PRO A 68 17.49 -12.91 11.72
C PRO A 68 16.06 -13.48 11.80
N ALA A 69 15.35 -13.28 12.91
CA ALA A 69 13.96 -13.73 13.01
C ALA A 69 13.03 -12.87 12.15
N ILE A 70 13.34 -11.59 12.01
CA ILE A 70 12.62 -10.66 11.11
C ILE A 70 12.79 -11.12 9.65
N VAL A 71 14.03 -11.41 9.24
CA VAL A 71 14.31 -11.89 7.88
C VAL A 71 13.59 -13.23 7.60
N ARG A 72 13.63 -14.16 8.55
CA ARG A 72 12.90 -15.44 8.40
C ARG A 72 11.38 -15.21 8.26
N ARG A 73 10.83 -14.23 8.97
CA ARG A 73 9.41 -13.89 8.88
C ARG A 73 9.06 -13.30 7.51
N ASP A 74 9.92 -12.44 6.98
CA ASP A 74 9.78 -11.88 5.64
C ASP A 74 9.81 -12.95 4.54
N GLN A 75 10.70 -13.91 4.65
CA GLN A 75 10.85 -15.03 3.71
C GLN A 75 9.75 -16.09 3.85
N GLY A 76 9.15 -16.21 5.02
CA GLY A 76 8.14 -17.21 5.37
C GLY A 76 6.69 -16.78 5.08
N GLN A 77 6.47 -15.65 4.39
CA GLN A 77 5.11 -15.23 4.04
C GLN A 77 4.47 -16.20 3.05
N GLY A 78 3.46 -16.93 3.52
CA GLY A 78 2.67 -17.84 2.69
C GLY A 78 1.74 -17.07 1.75
N VAL A 79 1.48 -17.67 0.57
CA VAL A 79 0.47 -17.17 -0.36
C VAL A 79 -0.91 -17.20 0.31
N PHE A 80 -1.65 -16.12 0.24
CA PHE A 80 -3.03 -16.03 0.71
C PHE A 80 -3.91 -17.01 -0.08
N GLN A 81 -4.45 -18.03 0.58
CA GLN A 81 -5.30 -19.05 -0.03
C GLN A 81 -6.80 -18.87 0.27
N GLN A 82 -7.17 -17.76 0.93
CA GLN A 82 -8.56 -17.50 1.29
C GLN A 82 -9.32 -16.85 0.14
N THR A 83 -10.56 -17.30 -0.09
CA THR A 83 -11.47 -16.59 -0.99
C THR A 83 -11.84 -15.24 -0.42
N PHE A 84 -12.34 -14.33 -1.27
CA PHE A 84 -12.80 -13.02 -0.84
C PHE A 84 -13.86 -13.12 0.28
N LEU A 85 -14.85 -14.01 0.14
CA LEU A 85 -15.89 -14.17 1.18
C LEU A 85 -15.32 -14.71 2.49
N GLN A 86 -14.42 -15.70 2.45
CA GLN A 86 -13.79 -16.21 3.67
C GLN A 86 -12.98 -15.12 4.39
N PHE A 87 -12.25 -14.32 3.64
CA PHE A 87 -11.46 -13.22 4.18
C PHE A 87 -12.35 -12.10 4.71
N SER A 88 -13.32 -11.64 3.91
CA SER A 88 -14.21 -10.54 4.30
C SER A 88 -15.12 -10.89 5.48
N ASP A 89 -15.65 -12.12 5.57
CA ASP A 89 -16.47 -12.55 6.72
C ASP A 89 -15.67 -12.50 8.03
N ARG A 90 -14.40 -12.91 7.98
CA ARG A 90 -13.50 -12.87 9.14
C ARG A 90 -13.12 -11.44 9.50
N MET A 91 -12.82 -10.61 8.51
CA MET A 91 -12.31 -9.26 8.73
C MET A 91 -13.43 -8.26 9.06
N VAL A 92 -14.62 -8.42 8.48
CA VAL A 92 -15.81 -7.57 8.73
C VAL A 92 -16.75 -8.26 9.71
N SER A 93 -16.20 -8.65 10.85
CA SER A 93 -16.95 -9.35 11.91
C SER A 93 -17.99 -8.43 12.57
N ALA A 94 -18.99 -9.03 13.23
CA ALA A 94 -20.01 -8.29 13.99
C ALA A 94 -19.38 -7.40 15.08
N ASP A 95 -18.32 -7.86 15.74
CA ASP A 95 -17.59 -7.08 16.73
C ASP A 95 -16.93 -5.85 16.10
N ARG A 96 -16.16 -6.02 15.01
CA ARG A 96 -15.55 -4.88 14.30
C ARG A 96 -16.59 -3.90 13.77
N MET A 97 -17.74 -4.38 13.27
CA MET A 97 -18.85 -3.52 12.85
C MET A 97 -19.39 -2.70 14.02
N SER A 98 -19.62 -3.33 15.16
CA SER A 98 -20.12 -2.65 16.37
C SER A 98 -19.12 -1.62 16.89
N ARG A 99 -17.84 -1.98 17.00
CA ARG A 99 -16.77 -1.08 17.46
C ARG A 99 -16.56 0.07 16.49
N GLY A 100 -16.49 -0.21 15.19
CA GLY A 100 -16.33 0.80 14.15
C GLY A 100 -17.49 1.80 14.14
N SER A 101 -18.73 1.33 14.25
CA SER A 101 -19.90 2.21 14.34
C SER A 101 -19.88 3.13 15.59
N ARG A 102 -19.42 2.64 16.74
CA ARG A 102 -19.22 3.47 17.92
C ARG A 102 -18.11 4.50 17.74
N LEU A 103 -16.99 4.12 17.11
CA LEU A 103 -15.88 5.03 16.84
C LEU A 103 -16.25 6.13 15.86
N LEU A 104 -17.07 5.84 14.84
CA LEU A 104 -17.66 6.86 13.98
C LEU A 104 -18.45 7.91 14.77
N GLN A 105 -19.22 7.50 15.78
CA GLN A 105 -19.96 8.41 16.65
C GLN A 105 -19.04 9.17 17.61
N THR A 106 -18.14 8.46 18.28
CA THR A 106 -17.21 9.04 19.25
C THR A 106 -16.30 10.09 18.62
N HIS A 107 -15.83 9.86 17.40
CA HIS A 107 -14.93 10.76 16.68
C HIS A 107 -15.64 11.59 15.60
N ALA A 108 -16.98 11.74 15.64
CA ALA A 108 -17.76 12.38 14.59
C ALA A 108 -17.27 13.79 14.23
N ALA A 109 -16.96 14.62 15.23
CA ALA A 109 -16.46 15.99 15.00
C ALA A 109 -15.07 15.99 14.34
N LEU A 110 -14.16 15.13 14.78
CA LEU A 110 -12.84 14.95 14.19
C LEU A 110 -12.94 14.46 12.75
N LEU A 111 -13.70 13.39 12.51
CA LEU A 111 -13.87 12.80 11.17
C LEU A 111 -14.51 13.79 10.19
N LYS A 112 -15.47 14.59 10.64
CA LYS A 112 -16.07 15.66 9.82
C LYS A 112 -15.04 16.73 9.44
N ARG A 113 -14.15 17.13 10.36
CA ARG A 113 -13.07 18.08 10.07
C ARG A 113 -12.09 17.50 9.05
N ILE A 114 -11.65 16.25 9.24
CA ILE A 114 -10.75 15.54 8.33
C ILE A 114 -11.38 15.41 6.93
N GLU A 115 -12.66 15.02 6.86
CA GLU A 115 -13.37 14.92 5.57
C GLU A 115 -13.47 16.29 4.87
N ALA A 116 -13.70 17.36 5.61
CA ALA A 116 -13.73 18.72 5.04
C ALA A 116 -12.38 19.08 4.39
N GLU A 117 -11.26 18.75 5.04
CA GLU A 117 -9.91 19.10 4.65
C GLU A 117 -9.32 18.19 3.56
N TYR A 118 -9.46 16.88 3.73
CA TYR A 118 -8.83 15.88 2.84
C TYR A 118 -9.82 15.25 1.85
N GLY A 119 -11.12 15.37 2.09
CA GLY A 119 -12.16 14.80 1.23
C GLY A 119 -12.44 13.32 1.46
N VAL A 120 -11.82 12.70 2.46
CA VAL A 120 -11.96 11.26 2.76
C VAL A 120 -13.03 11.06 3.84
N PRO A 121 -14.11 10.29 3.57
CA PRO A 121 -15.19 10.07 4.54
C PRO A 121 -14.76 9.25 5.76
N GLY A 122 -15.32 9.58 6.92
CA GLY A 122 -15.05 8.87 8.18
C GLY A 122 -15.15 7.35 8.11
N PRO A 123 -16.17 6.75 7.48
CA PRO A 123 -16.27 5.29 7.30
C PRO A 123 -15.05 4.64 6.62
N VAL A 124 -14.39 5.34 5.71
CA VAL A 124 -13.17 4.85 5.03
C VAL A 124 -12.01 4.76 6.02
N LEU A 125 -11.78 5.82 6.77
CA LEU A 125 -10.69 5.89 7.76
C LEU A 125 -10.88 4.87 8.89
N VAL A 126 -12.10 4.74 9.40
CA VAL A 126 -12.42 3.77 10.46
C VAL A 126 -12.33 2.33 9.96
N ALA A 127 -12.65 2.07 8.66
CA ALA A 127 -12.47 0.75 8.06
C ALA A 127 -11.00 0.34 8.01
N PHE A 128 -10.11 1.20 7.53
CA PHE A 128 -8.67 0.94 7.56
C PHE A 128 -8.17 0.75 8.99
N TRP A 129 -8.54 1.63 9.92
CA TRP A 129 -8.14 1.52 11.31
C TRP A 129 -8.54 0.18 11.95
N GLY A 130 -9.74 -0.31 11.63
CA GLY A 130 -10.20 -1.62 12.09
C GLY A 130 -9.45 -2.78 11.46
N LEU A 131 -9.04 -2.68 10.20
CA LEU A 131 -8.35 -3.75 9.50
C LEU A 131 -6.86 -3.82 9.83
N GLU A 132 -6.20 -2.68 9.99
CA GLU A 132 -4.76 -2.61 10.22
C GLU A 132 -4.38 -3.04 11.64
N THR A 133 -5.05 -2.47 12.64
CA THR A 133 -4.62 -2.65 14.04
C THR A 133 -5.74 -3.06 14.99
N ASP A 134 -6.91 -3.46 14.45
CA ASP A 134 -8.10 -3.69 15.28
C ASP A 134 -8.39 -2.49 16.21
N PHE A 135 -8.36 -1.28 15.60
CA PHE A 135 -8.56 0.01 16.27
C PHE A 135 -7.48 0.34 17.31
N GLY A 136 -6.22 0.07 17.00
CA GLY A 136 -5.07 0.33 17.84
C GLY A 136 -4.82 -0.72 18.93
N THR A 137 -5.53 -1.85 18.91
CA THR A 137 -5.35 -2.94 19.87
C THR A 137 -4.09 -3.73 19.61
N ASP A 138 -3.69 -3.90 18.34
CA ASP A 138 -2.48 -4.61 17.92
C ASP A 138 -1.68 -3.73 16.95
N MET A 139 -0.77 -2.94 17.48
CA MET A 139 0.14 -2.09 16.72
C MET A 139 1.53 -2.72 16.56
N GLY A 140 1.66 -4.03 16.80
CA GLY A 140 2.93 -4.73 16.69
C GLY A 140 3.79 -4.70 17.97
N LYS A 141 4.98 -5.30 17.87
CA LYS A 141 5.90 -5.48 19.02
C LYS A 141 7.37 -5.38 18.68
N TYR A 142 7.68 -5.06 17.44
CA TYR A 142 9.07 -4.97 16.98
C TYR A 142 9.55 -3.52 17.03
N LYS A 143 10.83 -3.33 17.35
CA LYS A 143 11.48 -2.02 17.20
C LYS A 143 11.67 -1.75 15.72
N ALA A 144 10.95 -0.76 15.18
CA ALA A 144 10.99 -0.46 13.75
C ALA A 144 12.41 -0.16 13.23
N PRO A 145 13.30 0.59 13.95
CA PRO A 145 14.67 0.78 13.47
C PRO A 145 15.43 -0.54 13.29
N THR A 146 15.27 -1.51 14.20
CA THR A 146 15.87 -2.85 14.10
C THR A 146 15.26 -3.66 12.97
N ALA A 147 13.92 -3.61 12.84
CA ALA A 147 13.19 -4.35 11.81
C ALA A 147 13.61 -3.89 10.41
N VAL A 148 13.52 -2.60 10.16
CA VAL A 148 13.85 -2.00 8.86
C VAL A 148 15.33 -2.19 8.52
N ALA A 149 16.26 -1.98 9.48
CA ALA A 149 17.69 -2.20 9.26
C ALA A 149 18.02 -3.67 8.94
N SER A 150 17.36 -4.63 9.59
CA SER A 150 17.54 -6.05 9.31
C SER A 150 17.08 -6.43 7.91
N LEU A 151 15.97 -5.86 7.45
CA LEU A 151 15.40 -6.07 6.11
C LEU A 151 16.20 -5.33 5.03
N ALA A 152 16.73 -4.15 5.32
CA ALA A 152 17.62 -3.43 4.43
C ALA A 152 18.95 -4.18 4.21
N TYR A 153 19.47 -4.82 5.25
CA TYR A 153 20.67 -5.66 5.18
C TYR A 153 20.42 -6.97 4.43
N ASP A 154 19.23 -7.56 4.47
CA ASP A 154 18.87 -8.76 3.69
C ASP A 154 18.71 -8.42 2.20
N CYS A 155 19.28 -9.23 1.29
CA CYS A 155 19.37 -8.87 -0.13
C CYS A 155 18.05 -8.97 -0.91
N ARG A 156 16.95 -9.39 -0.29
CA ARG A 156 15.66 -9.62 -0.99
C ARG A 156 14.96 -8.33 -1.43
N ARG A 157 14.95 -7.31 -0.56
CA ARG A 157 14.27 -6.02 -0.78
C ARG A 157 15.12 -4.84 -0.28
N THR A 158 16.43 -4.92 -0.45
CA THR A 158 17.38 -3.96 0.10
C THR A 158 17.08 -2.51 -0.25
N GLU A 159 16.82 -2.22 -1.52
CA GLU A 159 16.58 -0.83 -1.97
C GLU A 159 15.36 -0.22 -1.29
N MET A 160 14.26 -0.97 -1.22
CA MET A 160 13.04 -0.54 -0.56
C MET A 160 13.29 -0.23 0.92
N PHE A 161 13.85 -1.19 1.66
CA PHE A 161 14.07 -1.01 3.10
C PHE A 161 15.20 -0.04 3.44
N THR A 162 16.14 0.20 2.53
CA THR A 162 17.12 1.29 2.68
C THR A 162 16.44 2.65 2.64
N THR A 163 15.50 2.86 1.71
CA THR A 163 14.69 4.07 1.65
C THR A 163 13.84 4.23 2.93
N GLU A 164 13.16 3.16 3.35
CA GLU A 164 12.39 3.17 4.59
C GLU A 164 13.24 3.53 5.82
N LEU A 165 14.49 3.04 5.89
CA LEU A 165 15.38 3.34 7.00
C LEU A 165 15.86 4.80 6.98
N VAL A 166 16.13 5.37 5.82
CA VAL A 166 16.46 6.80 5.69
C VAL A 166 15.28 7.67 6.12
N ASP A 167 14.07 7.36 5.66
CA ASP A 167 12.88 8.13 6.02
C ASP A 167 12.51 7.97 7.50
N LEU A 168 12.74 6.81 8.10
CA LEU A 168 12.63 6.62 9.54
C LEU A 168 13.56 7.59 10.31
N LEU A 169 14.80 7.74 9.85
CA LEU A 169 15.74 8.69 10.47
C LEU A 169 15.32 10.15 10.28
N ARG A 170 14.72 10.50 9.14
CA ARG A 170 14.14 11.82 8.89
C ARG A 170 12.95 12.12 9.80
N ILE A 171 12.14 11.11 10.15
CA ILE A 171 11.06 11.24 11.15
C ILE A 171 11.64 11.55 12.54
N VAL A 172 12.74 10.86 12.93
CA VAL A 172 13.46 11.15 14.18
C VAL A 172 14.02 12.56 14.17
N GLU A 173 14.63 12.99 13.06
CA GLU A 173 15.18 14.33 12.89
C GLU A 173 14.11 15.43 13.00
N ARG A 174 12.94 15.21 12.41
CA ARG A 174 11.80 16.11 12.46
C ARG A 174 11.17 16.19 13.86
N GLY A 175 11.52 15.24 14.75
CA GLY A 175 11.03 15.20 16.13
C GLY A 175 9.59 14.69 16.29
N ASP A 176 9.02 14.10 15.28
CA ASP A 176 7.64 13.55 15.33
C ASP A 176 7.55 12.33 16.25
N LEU A 177 8.51 11.42 16.15
CA LEU A 177 8.59 10.20 16.95
C LEU A 177 9.99 10.01 17.56
N GLU A 178 10.02 9.59 18.81
CA GLU A 178 11.25 9.10 19.43
C GLU A 178 11.50 7.64 19.01
N PRO A 179 12.78 7.21 18.80
CA PRO A 179 13.08 5.83 18.42
C PRO A 179 12.52 4.79 19.40
N SER A 180 12.41 5.15 20.70
CA SER A 180 11.81 4.31 21.74
C SER A 180 10.28 4.14 21.59
N GLU A 181 9.60 5.05 20.90
CA GLU A 181 8.17 4.98 20.59
C GLU A 181 7.88 4.17 19.33
N MET A 182 8.86 3.97 18.46
CA MET A 182 8.72 3.29 17.17
C MET A 182 8.62 1.77 17.35
N ILE A 183 7.52 1.33 17.96
CA ILE A 183 7.19 -0.09 18.11
C ILE A 183 6.09 -0.41 17.12
N GLY A 184 6.37 -1.29 16.18
CA GLY A 184 5.48 -1.59 15.07
C GLY A 184 5.47 -3.07 14.71
N ASP A 185 5.10 -3.36 13.48
CA ASP A 185 5.15 -4.70 12.96
C ASP A 185 6.56 -5.14 12.56
N TRP A 186 6.69 -6.36 12.07
CA TRP A 186 7.98 -6.94 11.68
C TRP A 186 8.58 -6.27 10.42
N ALA A 187 7.80 -5.59 9.60
CA ALA A 187 8.25 -4.84 8.42
C ALA A 187 8.62 -3.39 8.77
N GLY A 188 8.40 -2.95 10.02
CA GLY A 188 8.70 -1.61 10.49
C GLY A 188 7.57 -0.62 10.28
N GLU A 189 6.37 -1.10 9.95
CA GLU A 189 5.16 -0.29 9.85
C GLU A 189 4.72 0.19 11.24
N LEU A 190 4.22 1.42 11.33
CA LEU A 190 4.03 2.15 12.58
C LEU A 190 2.62 2.74 12.72
N GLY A 191 2.18 2.85 13.96
CA GLY A 191 0.99 3.58 14.35
C GLY A 191 -0.32 2.83 14.17
N HIS A 192 -1.40 3.55 14.47
CA HIS A 192 -2.77 3.00 14.45
C HIS A 192 -3.22 2.45 13.08
N LEU A 193 -2.55 2.82 11.99
CA LEU A 193 -2.91 2.40 10.62
C LEU A 193 -1.72 1.79 9.86
N MET A 194 -0.70 1.32 10.56
CA MET A 194 0.44 0.59 10.00
C MET A 194 1.08 1.27 8.78
N PHE A 195 1.50 2.53 8.98
CA PHE A 195 2.20 3.27 7.93
C PHE A 195 3.65 2.83 7.81
N THR A 196 4.15 2.75 6.59
CA THR A 196 5.59 2.63 6.38
C THR A 196 6.31 3.92 6.80
N PRO A 197 7.59 3.88 7.16
CA PRO A 197 8.35 5.10 7.41
C PRO A 197 8.30 6.12 6.26
N THR A 198 8.35 5.67 5.01
CA THR A 198 8.25 6.53 3.83
C THR A 198 6.89 7.22 3.73
N ASP A 199 5.80 6.48 4.00
CA ASP A 199 4.46 7.07 4.04
C ASP A 199 4.33 8.11 5.15
N LEU A 200 4.87 7.83 6.34
CA LEU A 200 4.88 8.78 7.45
C LEU A 200 5.73 10.02 7.15
N TYR A 201 6.92 9.84 6.59
CA TYR A 201 7.75 10.99 6.25
C TYR A 201 7.05 11.91 5.25
N THR A 202 6.33 11.33 4.29
CA THR A 202 5.69 12.05 3.18
C THR A 202 4.33 12.63 3.58
N TYR A 203 3.52 11.88 4.31
CA TYR A 203 2.09 12.21 4.49
C TYR A 203 1.67 12.49 5.93
N ALA A 204 2.56 12.33 6.93
CA ALA A 204 2.16 12.56 8.31
C ALA A 204 1.59 13.98 8.52
N ALA A 205 0.45 14.03 9.20
CA ALA A 205 -0.30 15.24 9.48
C ALA A 205 -0.49 15.43 10.99
N ASP A 206 -0.37 16.67 11.44
CA ASP A 206 -0.67 17.09 12.81
C ASP A 206 -2.18 17.33 12.92
N GLY A 207 -2.89 16.31 13.36
CA GLY A 207 -4.36 16.29 13.40
C GLY A 207 -4.96 16.93 14.65
N ASP A 208 -4.20 17.09 15.74
CA ASP A 208 -4.63 17.75 16.96
C ASP A 208 -4.04 19.15 17.16
N GLY A 209 -3.05 19.54 16.36
CA GLY A 209 -2.47 20.89 16.34
C GLY A 209 -1.41 21.11 17.44
N ASP A 210 -0.79 20.05 17.95
CA ASP A 210 0.23 20.15 19.01
C ASP A 210 1.64 20.41 18.46
N GLY A 211 1.82 20.47 17.14
CA GLY A 211 3.09 20.70 16.45
C GLY A 211 3.89 19.44 16.15
N ARG A 212 3.38 18.26 16.50
CA ARG A 212 3.97 16.94 16.25
C ARG A 212 3.03 16.09 15.37
N ARG A 213 3.55 15.04 14.79
CA ARG A 213 2.79 14.07 13.99
C ARG A 213 2.95 12.68 14.60
N ASN A 214 2.31 12.47 15.76
CA ASN A 214 2.51 11.27 16.56
C ASN A 214 1.44 10.20 16.30
N VAL A 215 1.57 9.45 15.21
CA VAL A 215 0.65 8.37 14.83
C VAL A 215 0.62 7.18 15.81
N MET A 216 1.55 7.14 16.78
CA MET A 216 1.59 6.09 17.80
C MET A 216 0.63 6.36 18.97
N ARG A 217 0.40 7.63 19.32
CA ARG A 217 -0.35 8.04 20.51
C ARG A 217 -1.54 8.91 20.19
N SER A 218 -1.50 9.69 19.12
CA SER A 218 -2.55 10.60 18.70
C SER A 218 -3.46 9.95 17.66
N ILE A 219 -4.70 9.67 18.03
CA ILE A 219 -5.75 9.23 17.09
C ILE A 219 -6.02 10.32 16.04
N PRO A 220 -6.12 11.63 16.39
CA PRO A 220 -6.25 12.68 15.41
C PRO A 220 -5.15 12.68 14.35
N ASP A 221 -3.87 12.53 14.74
CA ASP A 221 -2.75 12.49 13.80
C ASP A 221 -2.83 11.27 12.89
N SER A 222 -3.15 10.11 13.48
CA SER A 222 -3.26 8.86 12.73
C SER A 222 -4.34 8.93 11.66
N LEU A 223 -5.53 9.45 12.01
CA LEU A 223 -6.64 9.56 11.05
C LEU A 223 -6.41 10.68 10.03
N ALA A 224 -5.80 11.81 10.42
CA ALA A 224 -5.43 12.87 9.49
C ALA A 224 -4.34 12.42 8.52
N THR A 225 -3.33 11.70 9.02
CA THR A 225 -2.27 11.09 8.19
C THR A 225 -2.87 10.11 7.17
N ALA A 226 -3.78 9.23 7.60
CA ALA A 226 -4.46 8.30 6.68
C ALA A 226 -5.25 9.04 5.58
N ALA A 227 -5.96 10.08 5.95
CA ALA A 227 -6.71 10.90 5.00
C ALA A 227 -5.78 11.63 4.01
N ASN A 228 -4.67 12.18 4.50
CA ASN A 228 -3.67 12.84 3.68
C ASN A 228 -3.00 11.84 2.71
N PHE A 229 -2.67 10.65 3.18
CA PHE A 229 -2.11 9.58 2.36
C PHE A 229 -3.10 9.15 1.27
N LEU A 230 -4.36 8.86 1.61
CA LEU A 230 -5.39 8.52 0.61
C LEU A 230 -5.60 9.64 -0.42
N LYS A 231 -5.55 10.92 0.02
CA LYS A 231 -5.58 12.07 -0.91
C LYS A 231 -4.36 12.07 -1.84
N GLY A 232 -3.16 11.77 -1.31
CA GLY A 232 -1.93 11.59 -2.10
C GLY A 232 -2.02 10.46 -3.11
N LEU A 233 -2.74 9.38 -2.78
CA LEU A 233 -3.06 8.26 -3.67
C LEU A 233 -4.15 8.58 -4.70
N GLY A 234 -4.66 9.81 -4.74
CA GLY A 234 -5.62 10.27 -5.75
C GLY A 234 -7.09 10.18 -5.32
N TRP A 235 -7.39 10.12 -4.01
CA TRP A 235 -8.77 10.16 -3.52
C TRP A 235 -9.52 11.40 -4.02
N ARG A 236 -10.71 11.21 -4.57
CA ARG A 236 -11.60 12.24 -5.11
C ARG A 236 -12.79 12.45 -4.18
N LYS A 237 -12.88 13.65 -3.62
CA LYS A 237 -13.96 14.04 -2.71
C LYS A 237 -15.34 13.86 -3.35
N GLY A 238 -16.24 13.18 -2.63
CA GLY A 238 -17.64 12.99 -3.07
C GLY A 238 -17.85 11.92 -4.14
N GLU A 239 -16.79 11.30 -4.65
CA GLU A 239 -16.92 10.16 -5.56
C GLU A 239 -17.03 8.83 -4.80
N PRO A 240 -17.77 7.85 -5.33
CA PRO A 240 -17.87 6.52 -4.75
C PRO A 240 -16.55 5.75 -4.87
N TRP A 241 -16.40 4.67 -4.10
CA TRP A 241 -15.26 3.75 -4.19
C TRP A 241 -15.66 2.39 -4.75
N ILE A 242 -16.69 1.72 -4.21
CA ILE A 242 -17.29 0.51 -4.79
C ILE A 242 -18.81 0.55 -4.68
N GLU A 243 -19.49 -0.18 -5.56
CA GLU A 243 -20.93 -0.43 -5.50
C GLU A 243 -21.18 -1.90 -5.83
N GLU A 244 -21.90 -2.62 -4.96
CA GLU A 244 -22.32 -3.98 -5.26
C GLU A 244 -23.38 -3.98 -6.35
N VAL A 245 -23.20 -4.88 -7.34
CA VAL A 245 -24.11 -5.02 -8.47
C VAL A 245 -24.52 -6.48 -8.70
N ARG A 246 -25.62 -6.68 -9.41
CA ARG A 246 -25.97 -7.98 -10.00
C ARG A 246 -25.57 -7.98 -11.45
N VAL A 247 -24.88 -9.05 -11.84
CA VAL A 247 -24.53 -9.30 -13.25
C VAL A 247 -25.56 -10.26 -13.88
N PRO A 248 -25.85 -10.16 -15.18
CA PRO A 248 -26.73 -11.10 -15.86
C PRO A 248 -26.11 -12.51 -15.89
N ALA A 249 -26.89 -13.50 -16.30
CA ALA A 249 -26.40 -14.88 -16.43
C ALA A 249 -25.27 -14.98 -17.49
N GLU A 250 -25.46 -14.29 -18.58
CA GLU A 250 -24.52 -14.21 -19.69
C GLU A 250 -24.30 -12.75 -20.10
N MET A 251 -23.06 -12.40 -20.38
CA MET A 251 -22.63 -11.12 -20.92
C MET A 251 -21.26 -11.30 -21.59
N ASP A 252 -20.76 -10.26 -22.23
CA ASP A 252 -19.36 -10.23 -22.66
C ASP A 252 -18.42 -10.11 -21.44
N TRP A 253 -17.98 -11.26 -20.93
CA TRP A 253 -17.10 -11.35 -19.74
C TRP A 253 -15.71 -10.78 -19.96
N SER A 254 -15.29 -10.54 -21.22
CA SER A 254 -14.02 -9.84 -21.51
C SER A 254 -14.03 -8.39 -21.04
N ARG A 255 -15.21 -7.85 -20.71
CA ARG A 255 -15.37 -6.52 -20.14
C ARG A 255 -15.12 -6.46 -18.63
N SER A 256 -15.08 -7.63 -17.95
CA SER A 256 -14.73 -7.70 -16.51
C SER A 256 -13.22 -7.67 -16.35
N ASP A 257 -12.66 -6.48 -16.51
CA ASP A 257 -11.24 -6.18 -16.43
C ASP A 257 -11.07 -4.90 -15.59
N PRO A 258 -10.16 -4.87 -14.60
CA PRO A 258 -9.93 -3.70 -13.77
C PRO A 258 -9.43 -2.48 -14.55
N ASP A 259 -8.90 -2.67 -15.75
CA ASP A 259 -8.39 -1.60 -16.62
C ASP A 259 -9.45 -1.10 -17.63
N ILE A 260 -10.65 -1.68 -17.62
CA ILE A 260 -11.76 -1.27 -18.51
C ILE A 260 -12.79 -0.45 -17.73
N ASP A 261 -12.72 0.87 -17.90
CA ASP A 261 -13.69 1.79 -17.34
C ASP A 261 -14.83 2.10 -18.33
N LEU A 262 -16.05 1.73 -17.97
CA LEU A 262 -17.25 2.05 -18.73
C LEU A 262 -18.22 2.91 -17.92
N SER A 263 -19.04 3.69 -18.62
CA SER A 263 -20.11 4.45 -17.96
C SER A 263 -21.16 3.51 -17.33
N ARG A 264 -21.82 3.97 -16.28
CA ARG A 264 -22.93 3.22 -15.66
C ARG A 264 -24.04 2.87 -16.67
N ALA A 265 -24.28 3.75 -17.65
CA ALA A 265 -25.23 3.51 -18.71
C ALA A 265 -24.81 2.35 -19.64
N GLU A 266 -23.53 2.19 -19.89
CA GLU A 266 -22.99 1.05 -20.66
C GLU A 266 -23.14 -0.24 -19.87
N TRP A 267 -22.79 -0.24 -18.59
CA TRP A 267 -23.00 -1.37 -17.71
C TRP A 267 -24.49 -1.77 -17.62
N ALA A 268 -25.39 -0.80 -17.49
CA ALA A 268 -26.84 -1.05 -17.49
C ALA A 268 -27.33 -1.68 -18.81
N ARG A 269 -26.80 -1.22 -19.96
CA ARG A 269 -27.13 -1.84 -21.27
C ARG A 269 -26.65 -3.28 -21.40
N MET A 270 -25.59 -3.66 -20.67
CA MET A 270 -25.12 -5.04 -20.57
C MET A 270 -25.92 -5.88 -19.57
N GLY A 271 -26.96 -5.31 -18.94
CA GLY A 271 -27.83 -6.01 -18.02
C GLY A 271 -27.43 -5.95 -16.54
N LEU A 272 -26.45 -5.12 -16.17
CA LEU A 272 -26.12 -4.92 -14.77
C LEU A 272 -27.20 -4.11 -14.07
N THR A 273 -27.51 -4.49 -12.84
CA THR A 273 -28.44 -3.79 -11.94
C THR A 273 -27.79 -3.57 -10.60
N ARG A 274 -28.40 -2.72 -9.76
CA ARG A 274 -28.03 -2.62 -8.36
C ARG A 274 -28.26 -3.95 -7.64
N SER A 275 -27.67 -4.12 -6.47
CA SER A 275 -27.79 -5.34 -5.66
C SER A 275 -29.23 -5.69 -5.29
N ASP A 276 -30.13 -4.70 -5.18
CA ASP A 276 -31.57 -4.87 -4.95
C ASP A 276 -32.37 -5.20 -6.23
N GLY A 277 -31.73 -5.17 -7.40
CA GLY A 277 -32.35 -5.40 -8.71
C GLY A 277 -32.88 -4.13 -9.38
N SER A 278 -32.81 -2.97 -8.74
CA SER A 278 -33.18 -1.70 -9.36
C SER A 278 -32.15 -1.28 -10.43
N ALA A 279 -32.54 -0.37 -11.31
CA ALA A 279 -31.68 0.15 -12.35
C ALA A 279 -30.45 0.87 -11.77
N LEU A 280 -29.30 0.74 -12.42
CA LEU A 280 -28.13 1.56 -12.11
C LEU A 280 -28.46 3.03 -12.34
N ALA A 281 -28.05 3.89 -11.41
CA ALA A 281 -28.22 5.34 -11.58
C ALA A 281 -27.46 5.80 -12.84
N SER A 282 -28.06 6.69 -13.62
CA SER A 282 -27.38 7.34 -14.74
C SER A 282 -26.42 8.41 -14.21
N GLY A 283 -25.26 8.56 -14.82
CA GLY A 283 -24.26 9.56 -14.42
C GLY A 283 -23.29 9.07 -13.35
N GLY A 284 -22.39 9.96 -12.93
CA GLY A 284 -21.26 9.62 -12.07
C GLY A 284 -20.01 9.20 -12.84
N PRO A 285 -18.90 8.93 -12.15
CA PRO A 285 -17.65 8.51 -12.79
C PRO A 285 -17.81 7.16 -13.48
N PRO A 286 -16.99 6.87 -14.50
CA PRO A 286 -16.89 5.54 -15.09
C PRO A 286 -16.39 4.54 -14.03
N ALA A 287 -16.64 3.27 -14.26
CA ALA A 287 -16.32 2.20 -13.33
C ALA A 287 -15.88 0.93 -14.07
N SER A 288 -15.04 0.14 -13.43
CA SER A 288 -14.67 -1.20 -13.89
C SER A 288 -15.53 -2.26 -13.19
N LEU A 289 -15.80 -3.37 -13.86
CA LEU A 289 -16.48 -4.52 -13.24
C LEU A 289 -15.46 -5.44 -12.59
N TRP A 290 -15.54 -5.54 -11.27
CA TRP A 290 -14.70 -6.42 -10.46
C TRP A 290 -15.46 -7.64 -9.94
N LEU A 291 -14.93 -8.83 -10.20
CA LEU A 291 -15.50 -10.13 -9.83
C LEU A 291 -14.50 -10.91 -8.94
N PRO A 292 -14.41 -10.64 -7.62
CA PRO A 292 -13.39 -11.23 -6.75
C PRO A 292 -13.46 -12.76 -6.62
N MET A 293 -14.56 -13.35 -7.01
CA MET A 293 -14.77 -14.80 -7.02
C MET A 293 -15.34 -15.29 -8.36
N GLY A 294 -15.09 -14.56 -9.43
CA GLY A 294 -15.63 -14.84 -10.76
C GLY A 294 -17.14 -14.58 -10.86
N ARG A 295 -17.72 -14.93 -12.02
CA ARG A 295 -19.11 -14.58 -12.40
C ARG A 295 -20.23 -15.12 -11.50
N ASN A 296 -19.93 -16.12 -10.70
CA ASN A 296 -20.90 -16.72 -9.77
C ASN A 296 -20.80 -16.16 -8.35
N GLY A 297 -19.75 -15.41 -8.04
CA GLY A 297 -19.55 -14.75 -6.75
C GLY A 297 -20.19 -13.36 -6.68
N PRO A 298 -19.88 -12.60 -5.62
CA PRO A 298 -20.22 -11.18 -5.52
C PRO A 298 -19.60 -10.38 -6.68
N ALA A 299 -20.30 -9.34 -7.11
CA ALA A 299 -19.87 -8.46 -8.20
C ALA A 299 -19.90 -7.00 -7.75
N PHE A 300 -18.91 -6.23 -8.16
CA PHE A 300 -18.78 -4.83 -7.82
C PHE A 300 -18.45 -3.97 -9.04
N LEU A 301 -19.03 -2.77 -9.08
CA LEU A 301 -18.43 -1.68 -9.84
C LEU A 301 -17.41 -0.99 -8.93
N THR A 302 -16.17 -0.89 -9.42
CA THR A 302 -15.07 -0.17 -8.77
C THR A 302 -14.88 1.17 -9.44
N TYR A 303 -14.85 2.24 -8.66
CA TYR A 303 -14.74 3.62 -9.12
C TYR A 303 -13.30 4.14 -8.93
N PRO A 304 -12.95 5.35 -9.45
CA PRO A 304 -11.59 5.89 -9.32
C PRO A 304 -11.05 5.89 -7.88
N ASN A 305 -11.90 6.11 -6.85
CA ASN A 305 -11.48 6.03 -5.46
C ASN A 305 -11.04 4.62 -5.00
N PHE A 306 -11.41 3.58 -5.71
CA PHE A 306 -10.90 2.23 -5.42
C PHE A 306 -9.42 2.09 -5.69
N GLN A 307 -8.85 2.92 -6.59
CA GLN A 307 -7.41 2.95 -6.84
C GLN A 307 -6.63 3.41 -5.60
N ALA A 308 -7.21 4.29 -4.76
CA ALA A 308 -6.57 4.67 -3.50
C ALA A 308 -6.51 3.49 -2.49
N TYR A 309 -7.49 2.60 -2.48
CA TYR A 309 -7.40 1.34 -1.71
C TYR A 309 -6.30 0.42 -2.23
N LEU A 310 -6.16 0.31 -3.55
CA LEU A 310 -5.07 -0.48 -4.18
C LEU A 310 -3.70 0.17 -3.98
N GLY A 311 -3.65 1.49 -3.90
CA GLY A 311 -2.43 2.22 -3.54
C GLY A 311 -2.02 1.98 -2.09
N TRP A 312 -2.98 1.86 -1.17
CA TRP A 312 -2.75 1.51 0.23
C TRP A 312 -2.22 0.06 0.36
N ASN A 313 -2.91 -0.88 -0.28
CA ASN A 313 -2.51 -2.29 -0.27
C ASN A 313 -2.83 -2.94 -1.62
N LYS A 314 -1.80 -3.42 -2.32
CA LYS A 314 -1.94 -4.00 -3.66
C LYS A 314 -2.70 -5.33 -3.69
N ALA A 315 -2.99 -5.95 -2.55
CA ALA A 315 -3.74 -7.20 -2.48
C ALA A 315 -5.23 -6.94 -2.74
N MET A 316 -5.73 -7.33 -3.92
CA MET A 316 -7.12 -7.13 -4.35
C MET A 316 -8.14 -7.61 -3.31
N VAL A 317 -7.90 -8.77 -2.66
CA VAL A 317 -8.79 -9.30 -1.61
C VAL A 317 -8.85 -8.37 -0.40
N TYR A 318 -7.70 -7.83 0.03
CA TYR A 318 -7.64 -6.87 1.11
C TYR A 318 -8.37 -5.58 0.73
N SER A 319 -8.01 -4.96 -0.39
CA SER A 319 -8.56 -3.67 -0.82
C SER A 319 -10.07 -3.74 -1.07
N THR A 320 -10.57 -4.84 -1.66
CA THR A 320 -12.01 -5.06 -1.80
C THR A 320 -12.69 -5.22 -0.44
N THR A 321 -12.05 -5.90 0.52
CA THR A 321 -12.59 -6.05 1.88
C THR A 321 -12.62 -4.73 2.63
N ALA A 322 -11.56 -3.90 2.53
CA ALA A 322 -11.51 -2.59 3.15
C ALA A 322 -12.59 -1.65 2.59
N ALA A 323 -12.72 -1.63 1.27
CA ALA A 323 -13.75 -0.86 0.58
C ALA A 323 -15.16 -1.33 0.94
N TYR A 324 -15.38 -2.64 1.00
CA TYR A 324 -16.64 -3.23 1.48
C TYR A 324 -16.92 -2.87 2.95
N TYR A 325 -15.92 -2.97 3.82
CA TYR A 325 -16.09 -2.61 5.23
C TYR A 325 -16.47 -1.13 5.40
N ALA A 326 -15.81 -0.23 4.67
CA ALA A 326 -16.18 1.18 4.64
C ALA A 326 -17.65 1.38 4.19
N THR A 327 -18.08 0.66 3.15
CA THR A 327 -19.47 0.69 2.65
C THR A 327 -20.47 0.21 3.71
N ARG A 328 -20.13 -0.84 4.46
CA ARG A 328 -20.92 -1.34 5.59
C ARG A 328 -21.04 -0.30 6.72
N LEU A 329 -19.92 0.32 7.09
CA LEU A 329 -19.88 1.38 8.11
C LEU A 329 -20.68 2.63 7.65
N ALA A 330 -20.75 2.87 6.35
CA ALA A 330 -21.61 3.91 5.76
C ALA A 330 -23.10 3.54 5.71
N GLY A 331 -23.49 2.36 6.22
CA GLY A 331 -24.90 1.94 6.38
C GLY A 331 -25.42 0.98 5.32
N ALA A 332 -24.59 0.52 4.38
CA ALA A 332 -25.03 -0.46 3.39
C ALA A 332 -25.30 -1.85 4.03
N PRO A 333 -26.22 -2.66 3.47
CA PRO A 333 -26.48 -4.03 3.93
C PRO A 333 -25.28 -4.95 3.66
N PRO A 334 -25.22 -6.15 4.26
CA PRO A 334 -24.28 -7.19 3.90
C PRO A 334 -24.37 -7.52 2.40
N ILE A 335 -23.20 -7.79 1.78
CA ILE A 335 -23.13 -8.20 0.38
C ILE A 335 -23.80 -9.55 0.14
N SER A 336 -24.26 -9.79 -1.09
CA SER A 336 -24.75 -11.09 -1.51
C SER A 336 -23.60 -12.13 -1.55
N ARG A 337 -23.97 -13.39 -1.42
CA ARG A 337 -23.00 -14.51 -1.50
C ARG A 337 -22.74 -14.96 -2.94
N GLY A 338 -23.35 -14.28 -3.92
CA GLY A 338 -23.31 -14.68 -5.32
C GLY A 338 -24.40 -15.69 -5.68
N ARG A 339 -24.29 -16.28 -6.89
CA ARG A 339 -25.35 -17.11 -7.50
C ARG A 339 -25.09 -18.63 -7.41
N GLY A 340 -23.92 -19.02 -7.01
CA GLY A 340 -23.54 -20.44 -7.03
C GLY A 340 -22.27 -20.74 -6.25
N LYS A 341 -21.97 -22.04 -6.18
CA LYS A 341 -20.74 -22.49 -5.54
C LYS A 341 -19.53 -22.03 -6.35
N VAL A 342 -18.61 -21.37 -5.68
CA VAL A 342 -17.31 -21.00 -6.23
C VAL A 342 -16.26 -21.87 -5.55
N GLU A 343 -15.58 -22.68 -6.34
CA GLU A 343 -14.44 -23.46 -5.86
C GLU A 343 -13.16 -22.71 -6.20
N PRO A 344 -12.36 -22.33 -5.18
CA PRO A 344 -11.09 -21.68 -5.43
C PRO A 344 -10.13 -22.66 -6.13
N LEU A 345 -9.33 -22.12 -7.05
CA LEU A 345 -8.25 -22.90 -7.64
C LEU A 345 -7.20 -23.22 -6.57
N THR A 346 -6.69 -24.45 -6.60
CA THR A 346 -5.52 -24.81 -5.78
C THR A 346 -4.29 -24.02 -6.25
N THR A 347 -3.27 -23.94 -5.42
CA THR A 347 -1.99 -23.28 -5.78
C THR A 347 -1.39 -23.90 -7.05
N GLU A 348 -1.49 -25.21 -7.21
CA GLU A 348 -0.97 -25.91 -8.39
C GLU A 348 -1.78 -25.56 -9.65
N GLN A 349 -3.11 -25.56 -9.55
CA GLN A 349 -3.98 -25.14 -10.67
C GLN A 349 -3.73 -23.66 -11.03
N MET A 350 -3.47 -22.80 -10.05
CA MET A 350 -3.14 -21.39 -10.32
C MET A 350 -1.82 -21.25 -11.08
N LYS A 351 -0.77 -21.99 -10.66
CA LYS A 351 0.51 -22.02 -11.39
C LYS A 351 0.36 -22.54 -12.83
N GLN A 352 -0.43 -23.59 -13.00
CA GLN A 352 -0.73 -24.13 -14.34
C GLN A 352 -1.46 -23.11 -15.20
N LEU A 353 -2.46 -22.41 -14.65
CA LEU A 353 -3.19 -21.35 -15.35
C LEU A 353 -2.27 -20.20 -15.74
N GLN A 354 -1.44 -19.71 -14.82
CA GLN A 354 -0.44 -18.67 -15.09
C GLN A 354 0.52 -19.08 -16.21
N GLY A 355 1.01 -20.32 -16.19
CA GLY A 355 1.86 -20.85 -17.25
C GLY A 355 1.15 -20.96 -18.61
N LEU A 356 -0.14 -21.27 -18.62
CA LEU A 356 -0.95 -21.28 -19.86
C LEU A 356 -1.16 -19.88 -20.42
N LEU A 357 -1.46 -18.91 -19.55
CA LEU A 357 -1.65 -17.50 -19.93
C LEU A 357 -0.35 -16.91 -20.47
N ALA A 358 0.78 -17.12 -19.79
CA ALA A 358 2.09 -16.65 -20.26
C ALA A 358 2.46 -17.18 -21.65
N ARG A 359 2.15 -18.46 -21.94
CA ARG A 359 2.35 -19.04 -23.28
C ARG A 359 1.48 -18.38 -24.36
N ARG A 360 0.40 -17.71 -23.98
CA ARG A 360 -0.48 -16.96 -24.88
C ARG A 360 -0.20 -15.45 -24.91
N GLY A 361 0.88 -15.01 -24.27
CA GLY A 361 1.32 -13.61 -24.26
C GLY A 361 0.66 -12.73 -23.19
N PHE A 362 -0.06 -13.31 -22.24
CA PHE A 362 -0.54 -12.58 -21.07
C PHE A 362 0.56 -12.54 -19.99
N THR A 363 0.84 -11.38 -19.41
CA THR A 363 1.86 -11.15 -18.37
C THR A 363 1.20 -10.89 -17.02
#